data_201b17db09cd6ee10c8340a3b9725a88
#
_entry.id   201b17db09cd6ee10c8340a3b9725a88
#
_cell.length_a   1.000
_cell.length_b   1.000
_cell.length_c   1.000
_cell.angle_alpha   90.00
_cell.angle_beta   90.00
_cell.angle_gamma   90.00
#
_symmetry.space_group_name_H-M   'P 1'
#
loop_
_entity.id
_entity.type
_entity.pdbx_description
1 polymer ?
#
loop_
_entity_poly.entity_id
_entity_poly.type
_entity_poly.pdbx_seq_one_letter_code
_entity_poly.pdbx_strand_id
1 'polypeptide(L)'
;IESKYMQDISEEDSRFKSSIVKARMIRLMQAATNPLLLKQPLKEFAQAEGIDLSGVSEDDGVLQAVLKYSEAEVPAKFEAALDLIRSIISNNGKVVVWACYIRTIEMFSTFLAEKGIKNKILYGATPVASDDMTPESEEYEFTREAIVKEFNDLSSGLNVVIANPFAVAESISLHKACHNAIYIERSFNAAHFIQSKDRIHRYGLPAGTITNYYYLVSEDSIDETIDERLTIKENRLIEIMESMPIPLFSNVIGEGGDEDVKAVLKDYAKRIKTT
;
A
#
# COMPACT_ATOMS: atom_id res chain seq x y z
N ILE A 1 29.43 -2.53 -12.55
CA ILE A 1 28.78 -1.20 -12.57
C ILE A 1 28.64 -0.64 -11.16
N GLU A 2 28.27 -1.45 -10.16
CA GLU A 2 28.11 -1.00 -8.76
C GLU A 2 29.39 -0.48 -8.10
N SER A 3 30.55 -1.11 -8.36
CA SER A 3 31.81 -0.74 -7.70
C SER A 3 32.37 0.62 -8.16
N LYS A 4 32.02 1.08 -9.35
CA LYS A 4 32.53 2.32 -9.93
C LYS A 4 31.79 3.58 -9.45
N TYR A 5 30.59 3.41 -8.89
CA TYR A 5 29.76 4.53 -8.39
C TYR A 5 29.89 4.80 -6.89
N MET A 6 30.69 4.02 -6.16
CA MET A 6 30.76 4.07 -4.70
C MET A 6 31.95 4.87 -4.12
N GLN A 7 32.90 5.34 -4.94
CA GLN A 7 34.17 5.82 -4.39
C GLN A 7 34.37 7.35 -4.30
N ASP A 8 33.56 8.20 -4.94
CA ASP A 8 33.92 9.65 -5.02
C ASP A 8 32.74 10.58 -4.68
N ILE A 9 32.28 10.71 -3.42
CA ILE A 9 31.22 11.70 -3.21
C ILE A 9 31.09 12.22 -1.77
N SER A 10 30.96 13.56 -1.63
CA SER A 10 30.73 14.38 -0.43
C SER A 10 29.32 14.20 0.20
N GLU A 11 29.04 14.81 1.37
CA GLU A 11 27.74 14.65 2.07
C GLU A 11 26.52 15.17 1.27
N GLU A 12 26.66 16.17 0.44
CA GLU A 12 25.61 16.62 -0.50
C GLU A 12 25.28 15.54 -1.54
N ASP A 13 26.29 14.84 -1.99
CA ASP A 13 26.18 13.71 -2.90
C ASP A 13 25.50 12.47 -2.23
N SER A 14 25.54 12.33 -0.91
CA SER A 14 24.89 11.19 -0.23
C SER A 14 23.36 11.24 -0.31
N ARG A 15 22.75 12.44 -0.30
CA ARG A 15 21.31 12.63 -0.51
C ARG A 15 20.92 12.32 -1.95
N PHE A 16 21.68 12.79 -2.89
CA PHE A 16 21.49 12.51 -4.31
C PHE A 16 21.60 11.01 -4.61
N LYS A 17 22.60 10.31 -4.05
CA LYS A 17 22.71 8.86 -4.13
C LYS A 17 21.51 8.15 -3.53
N SER A 18 21.05 8.60 -2.37
CA SER A 18 19.87 8.02 -1.72
C SER A 18 18.63 8.11 -2.62
N SER A 19 18.43 9.25 -3.28
CA SER A 19 17.30 9.45 -4.21
C SER A 19 17.40 8.57 -5.45
N ILE A 20 18.60 8.42 -6.02
CA ILE A 20 18.83 7.50 -7.16
C ILE A 20 18.56 6.05 -6.76
N VAL A 21 19.06 5.62 -5.61
CA VAL A 21 18.84 4.24 -5.12
C VAL A 21 17.36 3.97 -4.90
N LYS A 22 16.64 4.91 -4.29
CA LYS A 22 15.18 4.83 -4.11
C LYS A 22 14.45 4.79 -5.45
N ALA A 23 14.81 5.63 -6.40
CA ALA A 23 14.23 5.64 -7.75
C ALA A 23 14.44 4.30 -8.46
N ARG A 24 15.63 3.72 -8.39
CA ARG A 24 15.92 2.39 -8.95
C ARG A 24 15.08 1.29 -8.29
N MET A 25 14.94 1.33 -6.97
CA MET A 25 14.10 0.39 -6.25
C MET A 25 12.64 0.47 -6.71
N ILE A 26 12.09 1.69 -6.88
CA ILE A 26 10.74 1.90 -7.40
C ILE A 26 10.60 1.29 -8.80
N ARG A 27 11.58 1.50 -9.69
CA ARG A 27 11.57 0.92 -11.04
C ARG A 27 11.60 -0.61 -11.02
N LEU A 28 12.37 -1.22 -10.12
CA LEU A 28 12.37 -2.67 -9.95
C LEU A 28 11.01 -3.18 -9.46
N MET A 29 10.39 -2.50 -8.50
CA MET A 29 9.04 -2.83 -8.02
C MET A 29 7.99 -2.71 -9.13
N GLN A 30 8.06 -1.66 -9.94
CA GLN A 30 7.18 -1.48 -11.10
C GLN A 30 7.37 -2.62 -12.11
N ALA A 31 8.62 -2.94 -12.45
CA ALA A 31 8.93 -4.03 -13.38
C ALA A 31 8.44 -5.39 -12.87
N ALA A 32 8.58 -5.67 -11.57
CA ALA A 32 8.13 -6.91 -10.95
C ALA A 32 6.59 -7.09 -10.99
N THR A 33 5.83 -5.99 -11.05
CA THR A 33 4.37 -6.04 -11.18
C THR A 33 3.93 -6.03 -12.62
N ASN A 34 4.38 -5.04 -13.40
CA ASN A 34 4.05 -4.86 -14.80
C ASN A 34 5.09 -3.97 -15.48
N PRO A 35 5.89 -4.48 -16.42
CA PRO A 35 6.89 -3.68 -17.14
C PRO A 35 6.34 -2.42 -17.81
N LEU A 36 5.07 -2.38 -18.19
CA LEU A 36 4.43 -1.19 -18.78
C LEU A 36 4.42 0.02 -17.82
N LEU A 37 4.52 -0.21 -16.52
CA LEU A 37 4.61 0.87 -15.52
C LEU A 37 5.90 1.68 -15.67
N LEU A 38 6.94 1.10 -16.28
CA LEU A 38 8.20 1.80 -16.52
C LEU A 38 8.07 2.93 -17.56
N LYS A 39 6.99 2.94 -18.35
CA LYS A 39 6.65 4.05 -19.26
C LYS A 39 6.12 5.29 -18.51
N GLN A 40 5.71 5.14 -17.25
CA GLN A 40 5.16 6.23 -16.46
C GLN A 40 6.26 7.01 -15.71
N PRO A 41 6.09 8.33 -15.52
CA PRO A 41 6.99 9.11 -14.68
C PRO A 41 7.03 8.59 -13.24
N LEU A 42 8.20 8.62 -12.61
CA LEU A 42 8.38 8.24 -11.20
C LEU A 42 7.67 9.17 -10.20
N LYS A 43 7.16 10.31 -10.68
CA LYS A 43 6.73 11.44 -9.85
C LYS A 43 5.63 11.09 -8.84
N GLU A 44 4.63 10.30 -9.24
CA GLU A 44 3.48 10.01 -8.38
C GLU A 44 3.87 9.23 -7.12
N PHE A 45 4.66 8.18 -7.29
CA PHE A 45 5.10 7.37 -6.17
C PHE A 45 6.13 8.10 -5.31
N ALA A 46 7.07 8.81 -5.95
CA ALA A 46 8.09 9.57 -5.25
C ALA A 46 7.48 10.66 -4.36
N GLN A 47 6.41 11.32 -4.83
CA GLN A 47 5.68 12.31 -4.05
C GLN A 47 4.99 11.70 -2.82
N ALA A 48 4.37 10.53 -2.97
CA ALA A 48 3.73 9.81 -1.86
C ALA A 48 4.73 9.34 -0.80
N GLU A 49 5.95 8.96 -1.22
CA GLU A 49 7.01 8.49 -0.33
C GLU A 49 7.99 9.60 0.11
N GLY A 50 7.74 10.86 -0.28
CA GLY A 50 8.59 12.00 0.05
C GLY A 50 10.01 11.90 -0.54
N ILE A 51 10.15 11.31 -1.74
CA ILE A 51 11.43 11.11 -2.41
C ILE A 51 11.69 12.28 -3.36
N ASP A 52 12.82 12.94 -3.18
CA ASP A 52 13.30 13.96 -4.13
C ASP A 52 13.91 13.29 -5.38
N LEU A 53 13.31 13.54 -6.54
CA LEU A 53 13.77 13.05 -7.84
C LEU A 53 14.51 14.12 -8.65
N SER A 54 14.82 15.28 -8.07
CA SER A 54 15.57 16.31 -8.77
C SER A 54 16.96 15.75 -9.18
N GLY A 55 17.24 15.74 -10.48
CA GLY A 55 18.49 15.23 -11.02
C GLY A 55 18.57 13.74 -11.37
N VAL A 56 17.46 12.98 -11.23
CA VAL A 56 17.40 11.60 -11.73
C VAL A 56 17.09 11.60 -13.21
N SER A 57 18.03 11.10 -14.05
CA SER A 57 17.80 10.88 -15.48
C SER A 57 17.18 9.50 -15.72
N GLU A 58 16.27 9.39 -16.69
CA GLU A 58 15.74 8.10 -17.12
C GLU A 58 16.82 7.32 -17.89
N ASP A 59 16.92 6.01 -17.61
CA ASP A 59 17.87 5.13 -18.30
C ASP A 59 17.27 4.67 -19.63
N ASP A 60 17.83 5.15 -20.74
CA ASP A 60 17.37 4.83 -22.10
C ASP A 60 17.40 3.31 -22.40
N GLY A 61 18.31 2.54 -21.78
CA GLY A 61 18.41 1.10 -21.96
C GLY A 61 17.21 0.34 -21.39
N VAL A 62 16.70 0.78 -20.24
CA VAL A 62 15.48 0.24 -19.64
C VAL A 62 14.27 0.55 -20.50
N LEU A 63 14.19 1.78 -21.02
CA LEU A 63 13.09 2.20 -21.90
C LEU A 63 13.01 1.33 -23.17
N GLN A 64 14.14 1.01 -23.79
CA GLN A 64 14.19 0.15 -24.97
C GLN A 64 13.72 -1.29 -24.66
N ALA A 65 14.04 -1.83 -23.48
CA ALA A 65 13.56 -3.14 -23.05
C ALA A 65 12.02 -3.14 -22.84
N VAL A 66 11.49 -2.07 -22.25
CA VAL A 66 10.04 -1.90 -22.01
C VAL A 66 9.27 -1.72 -23.30
N LEU A 67 9.84 -1.03 -24.30
CA LEU A 67 9.19 -0.85 -25.61
C LEU A 67 8.97 -2.19 -26.35
N LYS A 68 9.74 -3.22 -26.04
CA LYS A 68 9.58 -4.58 -26.59
C LYS A 68 8.50 -5.38 -25.87
N TYR A 69 8.08 -4.97 -24.68
CA TYR A 69 7.03 -5.63 -23.91
C TYR A 69 5.67 -5.37 -24.55
N SER A 70 4.93 -6.44 -24.82
CA SER A 70 3.61 -6.35 -25.46
C SER A 70 2.57 -5.73 -24.54
N GLU A 71 1.85 -4.71 -25.03
CA GLU A 71 0.70 -4.14 -24.29
C GLU A 71 -0.49 -5.11 -24.20
N ALA A 72 -0.50 -6.17 -25.00
CA ALA A 72 -1.52 -7.21 -24.97
C ALA A 72 -1.26 -8.28 -23.88
N GLU A 73 -0.08 -8.30 -23.28
CA GLU A 73 0.22 -9.24 -22.21
C GLU A 73 -0.46 -8.84 -20.91
N VAL A 74 -1.14 -9.81 -20.28
CA VAL A 74 -1.72 -9.63 -18.95
C VAL A 74 -0.65 -9.93 -17.92
N PRO A 75 -0.39 -9.02 -16.96
CA PRO A 75 0.56 -9.29 -15.87
C PRO A 75 0.17 -10.53 -15.06
N ALA A 76 1.13 -11.41 -14.75
CA ALA A 76 0.87 -12.63 -13.99
C ALA A 76 0.18 -12.37 -12.64
N LYS A 77 0.53 -11.27 -11.96
CA LYS A 77 -0.14 -10.85 -10.72
C LYS A 77 -1.63 -10.54 -10.92
N PHE A 78 -2.04 -10.05 -12.09
CA PHE A 78 -3.45 -9.78 -12.39
C PHE A 78 -4.25 -11.08 -12.53
N GLU A 79 -3.68 -12.09 -13.21
CA GLU A 79 -4.29 -13.41 -13.32
C GLU A 79 -4.40 -14.09 -11.94
N ALA A 80 -3.33 -14.09 -11.17
CA ALA A 80 -3.33 -14.65 -9.82
C ALA A 80 -4.33 -13.94 -8.89
N ALA A 81 -4.42 -12.61 -8.96
CA ALA A 81 -5.42 -11.83 -8.21
C ALA A 81 -6.84 -12.17 -8.65
N LEU A 82 -7.09 -12.33 -9.96
CA LEU A 82 -8.40 -12.69 -10.50
C LEU A 82 -8.88 -14.03 -9.97
N ASP A 83 -8.01 -15.05 -9.93
CA ASP A 83 -8.36 -16.38 -9.43
C ASP A 83 -8.71 -16.33 -7.93
N LEU A 84 -7.94 -15.59 -7.12
CA LEU A 84 -8.26 -15.36 -5.71
C LEU A 84 -9.59 -14.62 -5.54
N ILE A 85 -9.84 -13.57 -6.32
CA ILE A 85 -11.09 -12.79 -6.28
C ILE A 85 -12.28 -13.68 -6.61
N ARG A 86 -12.19 -14.49 -7.66
CA ARG A 86 -13.25 -15.43 -8.03
C ARG A 86 -13.55 -16.43 -6.94
N SER A 87 -12.52 -16.99 -6.31
CA SER A 87 -12.66 -17.89 -5.17
C SER A 87 -13.33 -17.20 -3.98
N ILE A 88 -12.94 -15.98 -3.65
CA ILE A 88 -13.52 -15.22 -2.54
C ILE A 88 -14.99 -14.89 -2.82
N ILE A 89 -15.33 -14.42 -4.02
CA ILE A 89 -16.71 -14.08 -4.41
C ILE A 89 -17.60 -15.32 -4.44
N SER A 90 -17.12 -16.47 -4.93
CA SER A 90 -17.87 -17.72 -4.95
C SER A 90 -18.24 -18.21 -3.53
N ASN A 91 -17.48 -17.80 -2.53
CA ASN A 91 -17.74 -18.06 -1.12
C ASN A 91 -18.49 -16.88 -0.44
N ASN A 92 -19.17 -16.04 -1.21
CA ASN A 92 -19.91 -14.85 -0.73
C ASN A 92 -19.04 -13.84 0.03
N GLY A 93 -17.73 -13.85 -0.21
CA GLY A 93 -16.80 -12.89 0.40
C GLY A 93 -16.66 -11.61 -0.41
N LYS A 94 -16.25 -10.55 0.28
CA LYS A 94 -15.77 -9.30 -0.33
C LYS A 94 -14.26 -9.18 -0.15
N VAL A 95 -13.62 -8.42 -1.03
CA VAL A 95 -12.16 -8.27 -1.03
C VAL A 95 -11.75 -6.84 -1.33
N VAL A 96 -10.79 -6.34 -0.54
CA VAL A 96 -10.03 -5.13 -0.90
C VAL A 96 -8.72 -5.54 -1.58
N VAL A 97 -8.42 -4.91 -2.71
CA VAL A 97 -7.16 -5.12 -3.44
C VAL A 97 -6.29 -3.88 -3.26
N TRP A 98 -5.12 -4.05 -2.68
CA TRP A 98 -4.16 -2.99 -2.46
C TRP A 98 -3.13 -2.92 -3.57
N ALA A 99 -2.96 -1.74 -4.16
CA ALA A 99 -1.94 -1.45 -5.16
C ALA A 99 -1.34 -0.06 -4.93
N CYS A 100 -0.02 0.05 -5.12
CA CYS A 100 0.72 1.28 -4.83
C CYS A 100 0.72 2.28 -6.00
N TYR A 101 0.65 1.78 -7.23
CA TYR A 101 0.73 2.61 -8.42
C TYR A 101 -0.67 2.88 -8.98
N ILE A 102 -1.01 4.15 -9.22
CA ILE A 102 -2.32 4.55 -9.75
C ILE A 102 -2.60 3.82 -11.08
N ARG A 103 -1.59 3.72 -11.94
CA ARG A 103 -1.76 3.01 -13.21
C ARG A 103 -2.08 1.52 -13.04
N THR A 104 -1.49 0.84 -12.05
CA THR A 104 -1.87 -0.53 -11.70
C THR A 104 -3.34 -0.61 -11.30
N ILE A 105 -3.81 0.32 -10.47
CA ILE A 105 -5.21 0.41 -10.02
C ILE A 105 -6.15 0.53 -11.21
N GLU A 106 -5.88 1.47 -12.12
CA GLU A 106 -6.69 1.72 -13.32
C GLU A 106 -6.70 0.52 -14.27
N MET A 107 -5.52 -0.03 -14.59
CA MET A 107 -5.40 -1.18 -15.48
C MET A 107 -6.07 -2.42 -14.88
N PHE A 108 -5.89 -2.67 -13.59
CA PHE A 108 -6.50 -3.81 -12.92
C PHE A 108 -8.02 -3.66 -12.82
N SER A 109 -8.53 -2.45 -12.56
CA SER A 109 -9.97 -2.15 -12.58
C SER A 109 -10.59 -2.45 -13.94
N THR A 110 -9.96 -1.99 -15.03
CA THR A 110 -10.40 -2.28 -16.41
C THR A 110 -10.37 -3.78 -16.67
N PHE A 111 -9.28 -4.46 -16.33
CA PHE A 111 -9.13 -5.90 -16.48
C PHE A 111 -10.24 -6.68 -15.76
N LEU A 112 -10.57 -6.32 -14.51
CA LEU A 112 -11.66 -6.96 -13.77
C LEU A 112 -13.03 -6.70 -14.42
N ALA A 113 -13.28 -5.47 -14.92
CA ALA A 113 -14.52 -5.13 -15.59
C ALA A 113 -14.71 -5.96 -16.89
N GLU A 114 -13.64 -6.15 -17.68
CA GLU A 114 -13.65 -7.03 -18.87
C GLU A 114 -13.94 -8.50 -18.51
N LYS A 115 -13.57 -8.94 -17.31
CA LYS A 115 -13.89 -10.28 -16.79
C LYS A 115 -15.27 -10.36 -16.10
N GLY A 116 -16.07 -9.29 -16.19
CA GLY A 116 -17.44 -9.23 -15.64
C GLY A 116 -17.49 -9.03 -14.11
N ILE A 117 -16.40 -8.60 -13.48
CA ILE A 117 -16.33 -8.37 -12.03
C ILE A 117 -16.58 -6.90 -11.74
N LYS A 118 -17.72 -6.61 -11.06
CA LYS A 118 -18.02 -5.26 -10.58
C LYS A 118 -17.00 -4.82 -9.55
N ASN A 119 -16.35 -3.69 -9.79
CA ASN A 119 -15.35 -3.13 -8.89
C ASN A 119 -15.42 -1.60 -8.86
N LYS A 120 -14.89 -0.98 -7.82
CA LYS A 120 -14.67 0.47 -7.71
C LYS A 120 -13.26 0.76 -7.22
N ILE A 121 -12.75 1.94 -7.55
CA ILE A 121 -11.38 2.36 -7.19
C ILE A 121 -11.40 3.45 -6.12
N LEU A 122 -10.44 3.39 -5.19
CA LEU A 122 -10.22 4.35 -4.13
C LEU A 122 -8.74 4.79 -4.11
N TYR A 123 -8.48 6.03 -4.52
CA TYR A 123 -7.13 6.60 -4.54
C TYR A 123 -7.18 8.12 -4.29
N GLY A 124 -6.04 8.82 -4.42
CA GLY A 124 -5.93 10.23 -4.05
C GLY A 124 -6.91 11.16 -4.79
N ALA A 125 -7.20 10.87 -6.07
CA ALA A 125 -8.14 11.67 -6.86
C ALA A 125 -9.62 11.29 -6.64
N THR A 126 -9.95 10.23 -5.90
CA THR A 126 -11.34 9.92 -5.56
C THR A 126 -11.91 11.04 -4.68
N PRO A 127 -13.00 11.70 -5.10
CA PRO A 127 -13.58 12.81 -4.36
C PRO A 127 -14.00 12.42 -2.92
N VAL A 128 -13.96 13.40 -2.04
CA VAL A 128 -14.52 13.30 -0.68
C VAL A 128 -15.87 14.01 -0.71
N ALA A 129 -16.87 13.46 -0.04
CA ALA A 129 -18.17 14.12 0.05
C ALA A 129 -18.03 15.47 0.77
N SER A 130 -18.56 16.55 0.18
CA SER A 130 -18.65 17.85 0.84
C SER A 130 -19.99 17.99 1.54
N ASP A 131 -20.08 18.93 2.50
CA ASP A 131 -21.31 19.20 3.27
C ASP A 131 -22.49 19.64 2.38
N ASP A 132 -22.19 20.14 1.17
CA ASP A 132 -23.19 20.59 0.20
C ASP A 132 -23.73 19.46 -0.69
N MET A 133 -23.10 18.28 -0.69
CA MET A 133 -23.52 17.13 -1.51
C MET A 133 -24.66 16.37 -0.83
N THR A 134 -25.74 16.14 -1.56
CA THR A 134 -26.81 15.25 -1.09
C THR A 134 -26.56 13.81 -1.52
N PRO A 135 -26.97 12.81 -0.71
CA PRO A 135 -26.79 11.40 -1.07
C PRO A 135 -27.47 10.96 -2.36
N GLU A 136 -28.39 11.75 -2.87
CA GLU A 136 -29.13 11.51 -4.12
C GLU A 136 -28.47 12.16 -5.35
N SER A 137 -27.42 12.95 -5.17
CA SER A 137 -26.71 13.58 -6.29
C SER A 137 -25.84 12.58 -7.04
N GLU A 138 -25.76 12.68 -8.37
CA GLU A 138 -24.91 11.84 -9.21
C GLU A 138 -23.42 11.97 -8.79
N GLU A 139 -23.00 13.14 -8.35
CA GLU A 139 -21.64 13.42 -7.90
C GLU A 139 -21.29 12.66 -6.61
N TYR A 140 -22.26 12.44 -5.72
CA TYR A 140 -22.07 11.69 -4.48
C TYR A 140 -21.68 10.23 -4.73
N GLU A 141 -22.20 9.59 -5.76
CA GLU A 141 -21.93 8.17 -6.08
C GLU A 141 -20.44 7.88 -6.33
N PHE A 142 -19.66 8.90 -6.72
CA PHE A 142 -18.23 8.80 -6.98
C PHE A 142 -17.36 9.17 -5.78
N THR A 143 -17.96 9.56 -4.66
CA THR A 143 -17.21 9.91 -3.46
C THR A 143 -16.70 8.68 -2.71
N ARG A 144 -15.67 8.88 -1.88
CA ARG A 144 -15.12 7.82 -1.01
C ARG A 144 -16.18 7.25 -0.09
N GLU A 145 -17.01 8.13 0.48
CA GLU A 145 -18.06 7.80 1.43
C GLU A 145 -19.12 6.90 0.77
N ALA A 146 -19.55 7.25 -0.43
CA ALA A 146 -20.54 6.46 -1.19
C ALA A 146 -19.98 5.10 -1.58
N ILE A 147 -18.73 5.04 -2.07
CA ILE A 147 -18.07 3.78 -2.43
C ILE A 147 -17.92 2.87 -1.21
N VAL A 148 -17.47 3.41 -0.08
CA VAL A 148 -17.32 2.64 1.16
C VAL A 148 -18.67 2.18 1.69
N LYS A 149 -19.71 3.01 1.61
CA LYS A 149 -21.09 2.67 2.00
C LYS A 149 -21.62 1.54 1.12
N GLU A 150 -21.52 1.65 -0.21
CA GLU A 150 -21.93 0.61 -1.15
C GLU A 150 -21.15 -0.69 -0.91
N PHE A 151 -19.84 -0.61 -0.71
CA PHE A 151 -19.02 -1.80 -0.44
C PHE A 151 -19.38 -2.48 0.89
N ASN A 152 -19.73 -1.73 1.92
CA ASN A 152 -20.15 -2.30 3.20
C ASN A 152 -21.60 -2.85 3.18
N ASP A 153 -22.40 -2.54 2.16
CA ASP A 153 -23.70 -3.15 1.95
C ASP A 153 -23.54 -4.53 1.28
N LEU A 154 -23.91 -5.59 1.99
CA LEU A 154 -23.80 -6.97 1.51
C LEU A 154 -24.68 -7.24 0.30
N SER A 155 -25.75 -6.47 0.09
CA SER A 155 -26.71 -6.62 -1.01
C SER A 155 -26.33 -5.87 -2.30
N SER A 156 -25.33 -4.96 -2.24
CA SER A 156 -24.99 -4.05 -3.34
C SER A 156 -24.41 -4.73 -4.61
N GLY A 157 -23.95 -5.97 -4.48
CA GLY A 157 -23.22 -6.65 -5.55
C GLY A 157 -21.82 -6.09 -5.83
N LEU A 158 -21.39 -5.05 -5.14
CA LEU A 158 -20.01 -4.56 -5.17
C LEU A 158 -19.15 -5.41 -4.24
N ASN A 159 -18.37 -6.33 -4.80
CA ASN A 159 -17.57 -7.28 -4.03
C ASN A 159 -16.07 -6.96 -4.04
N VAL A 160 -15.63 -6.05 -4.91
CA VAL A 160 -14.21 -5.69 -5.05
C VAL A 160 -14.03 -4.19 -4.98
N VAL A 161 -13.14 -3.75 -4.12
CA VAL A 161 -12.60 -2.38 -4.11
C VAL A 161 -11.09 -2.45 -4.31
N ILE A 162 -10.56 -1.67 -5.25
CA ILE A 162 -9.12 -1.55 -5.50
C ILE A 162 -8.68 -0.21 -4.90
N ALA A 163 -7.70 -0.23 -4.02
CA ALA A 163 -7.36 0.94 -3.23
C ALA A 163 -5.85 1.20 -3.16
N ASN A 164 -5.51 2.50 -3.06
CA ASN A 164 -4.14 2.93 -2.80
C ASN A 164 -3.92 3.11 -1.29
N PRO A 165 -2.99 2.37 -0.66
CA PRO A 165 -2.77 2.47 0.79
C PRO A 165 -2.27 3.84 1.23
N PHE A 166 -1.55 4.59 0.39
CA PHE A 166 -1.05 5.93 0.73
C PHE A 166 -2.17 6.97 0.87
N ALA A 167 -3.21 6.84 0.04
CA ALA A 167 -4.25 7.85 -0.04
C ALA A 167 -5.46 7.58 0.85
N VAL A 168 -5.75 6.31 1.15
CA VAL A 168 -7.02 5.95 1.78
C VAL A 168 -6.88 5.08 3.02
N ALA A 169 -5.69 4.55 3.32
CA ALA A 169 -5.50 3.66 4.46
C ALA A 169 -5.85 4.32 5.82
N GLU A 170 -5.88 5.64 5.93
CA GLU A 170 -6.26 6.33 7.17
C GLU A 170 -7.76 6.63 7.28
N SER A 171 -8.47 6.75 6.14
CA SER A 171 -9.82 7.32 6.08
C SER A 171 -10.96 6.31 5.91
N ILE A 172 -10.68 5.05 5.54
CA ILE A 172 -11.73 4.08 5.24
C ILE A 172 -11.84 2.98 6.30
N SER A 173 -13.05 2.40 6.40
CA SER A 173 -13.35 1.29 7.30
C SER A 173 -14.16 0.24 6.55
N LEU A 174 -13.56 -0.94 6.32
CA LEU A 174 -14.11 -2.00 5.49
C LEU A 174 -14.44 -3.27 6.31
N HIS A 175 -14.02 -3.34 7.56
CA HIS A 175 -14.08 -4.53 8.42
C HIS A 175 -15.51 -5.07 8.67
N LYS A 176 -16.56 -4.28 8.40
CA LYS A 176 -17.95 -4.72 8.60
C LYS A 176 -18.41 -5.73 7.55
N ALA A 177 -17.86 -5.66 6.34
CA ALA A 177 -18.26 -6.51 5.22
C ALA A 177 -17.09 -7.26 4.55
N CYS A 178 -15.87 -6.83 4.78
CA CYS A 178 -14.68 -7.35 4.10
C CYS A 178 -13.68 -7.94 5.08
N HIS A 179 -13.30 -9.19 4.84
CA HIS A 179 -12.33 -9.93 5.64
C HIS A 179 -11.20 -10.52 4.80
N ASN A 180 -11.07 -10.06 3.55
CA ASN A 180 -10.02 -10.51 2.64
C ASN A 180 -9.31 -9.31 2.04
N ALA A 181 -7.98 -9.32 2.05
CA ALA A 181 -7.13 -8.34 1.39
C ALA A 181 -6.14 -9.03 0.46
N ILE A 182 -6.05 -8.54 -0.78
CA ILE A 182 -5.04 -8.97 -1.75
C ILE A 182 -4.10 -7.80 -1.98
N TYR A 183 -2.80 -8.04 -1.89
CA TYR A 183 -1.76 -7.07 -2.16
C TYR A 183 -1.09 -7.40 -3.49
N ILE A 184 -1.41 -6.66 -4.55
CA ILE A 184 -0.72 -6.75 -5.85
C ILE A 184 0.67 -6.16 -5.70
N GLU A 185 0.78 -5.07 -4.96
CA GLU A 185 2.03 -4.38 -4.66
C GLU A 185 2.07 -3.99 -3.19
N ARG A 186 3.26 -3.99 -2.62
CA ARG A 186 3.53 -3.48 -1.29
C ARG A 186 4.68 -2.49 -1.34
N SER A 187 4.51 -1.37 -0.69
CA SER A 187 5.58 -0.41 -0.47
C SER A 187 6.57 -0.94 0.56
N PHE A 188 7.81 -0.48 0.50
CA PHE A 188 8.81 -0.69 1.55
C PHE A 188 8.49 0.08 2.85
N ASN A 189 7.45 0.94 2.85
CA ASN A 189 6.97 1.66 4.01
C ASN A 189 6.04 0.75 4.85
N ALA A 190 6.55 0.26 5.97
CA ALA A 190 5.81 -0.64 6.84
C ALA A 190 4.58 0.03 7.49
N ALA A 191 4.59 1.36 7.71
CA ALA A 191 3.47 2.05 8.34
C ALA A 191 2.21 1.96 7.47
N HIS A 192 2.31 2.32 6.18
CA HIS A 192 1.18 2.22 5.24
C HIS A 192 0.70 0.78 5.06
N PHE A 193 1.64 -0.18 5.07
CA PHE A 193 1.29 -1.60 4.99
C PHE A 193 0.47 -2.04 6.22
N ILE A 194 0.93 -1.74 7.43
CA ILE A 194 0.24 -2.09 8.67
C ILE A 194 -1.12 -1.39 8.75
N GLN A 195 -1.18 -0.09 8.44
CA GLN A 195 -2.43 0.66 8.40
C GLN A 195 -3.46 0.06 7.44
N SER A 196 -3.02 -0.44 6.28
CA SER A 196 -3.92 -1.08 5.31
C SER A 196 -4.51 -2.39 5.82
N LYS A 197 -3.75 -3.16 6.63
CA LYS A 197 -4.25 -4.37 7.30
C LYS A 197 -5.37 -4.05 8.28
N ASP A 198 -5.26 -2.93 9.00
CA ASP A 198 -6.24 -2.49 10.00
C ASP A 198 -7.57 -2.03 9.36
N ARG A 199 -7.67 -1.91 8.04
CA ARG A 199 -8.93 -1.55 7.37
C ARG A 199 -9.95 -2.68 7.38
N ILE A 200 -9.48 -3.94 7.41
CA ILE A 200 -10.33 -5.13 7.46
C ILE A 200 -10.24 -5.88 8.80
N HIS A 201 -9.25 -5.55 9.64
CA HIS A 201 -9.08 -6.10 10.99
C HIS A 201 -9.09 -4.95 12.00
N ARG A 202 -10.20 -4.77 12.69
CA ARG A 202 -10.38 -3.69 13.67
C ARG A 202 -11.06 -4.20 14.93
N TYR A 203 -10.89 -3.43 16.01
CA TYR A 203 -11.67 -3.62 17.22
C TYR A 203 -13.19 -3.60 16.91
N GLY A 204 -13.93 -4.54 17.50
CA GLY A 204 -15.37 -4.70 17.27
C GLY A 204 -15.75 -5.79 16.26
N LEU A 205 -14.78 -6.48 15.66
CA LEU A 205 -15.08 -7.71 14.92
C LEU A 205 -15.62 -8.79 15.86
N PRO A 206 -16.61 -9.60 15.42
CA PRO A 206 -17.08 -10.74 16.19
C PRO A 206 -15.93 -11.70 16.53
N ALA A 207 -15.98 -12.29 17.72
CA ALA A 207 -14.99 -13.28 18.12
C ALA A 207 -14.97 -14.46 17.13
N GLY A 208 -13.76 -14.86 16.70
CA GLY A 208 -13.57 -15.92 15.72
C GLY A 208 -13.64 -15.48 14.26
N THR A 209 -13.84 -14.20 13.97
CA THR A 209 -13.73 -13.69 12.59
C THR A 209 -12.29 -13.83 12.11
N ILE A 210 -12.11 -14.55 11.00
CA ILE A 210 -10.81 -14.74 10.35
C ILE A 210 -10.65 -13.70 9.25
N THR A 211 -9.54 -12.98 9.28
CA THR A 211 -9.13 -12.06 8.20
C THR A 211 -7.98 -12.69 7.42
N ASN A 212 -8.12 -12.70 6.09
CA ASN A 212 -7.15 -13.30 5.19
C ASN A 212 -6.36 -12.22 4.44
N TYR A 213 -5.05 -12.39 4.38
CA TYR A 213 -4.14 -11.51 3.67
C TYR A 213 -3.36 -12.32 2.63
N TYR A 214 -3.49 -11.95 1.36
CA TYR A 214 -2.84 -12.60 0.23
C TYR A 214 -1.79 -11.65 -0.34
N TYR A 215 -0.53 -12.07 -0.36
CA TYR A 215 0.58 -11.29 -0.87
C TYR A 215 1.05 -11.87 -2.19
N LEU A 216 0.94 -11.09 -3.27
CA LEU A 216 1.42 -11.51 -4.59
C LEU A 216 2.89 -11.10 -4.73
N VAL A 217 3.75 -12.09 -4.83
CA VAL A 217 5.20 -11.94 -4.91
C VAL A 217 5.66 -12.54 -6.23
N SER A 218 6.39 -11.78 -7.04
CA SER A 218 7.05 -12.30 -8.24
C SER A 218 8.36 -12.95 -7.83
N GLU A 219 8.57 -14.20 -8.27
CA GLU A 219 9.79 -14.96 -8.01
C GLU A 219 11.01 -14.27 -8.63
N ASP A 220 12.18 -14.44 -8.03
CA ASP A 220 13.46 -13.87 -8.45
C ASP A 220 13.42 -12.36 -8.69
N SER A 221 12.65 -11.63 -7.86
CA SER A 221 12.45 -10.20 -8.00
C SER A 221 12.63 -9.42 -6.68
N ILE A 222 12.62 -8.10 -6.78
CA ILE A 222 12.66 -7.20 -5.60
C ILE A 222 11.50 -7.45 -4.63
N ASP A 223 10.40 -8.06 -5.06
CA ASP A 223 9.24 -8.33 -4.22
C ASP A 223 9.59 -9.27 -3.05
N GLU A 224 10.43 -10.27 -3.27
CA GLU A 224 10.90 -11.18 -2.22
C GLU A 224 11.66 -10.42 -1.13
N THR A 225 12.57 -9.55 -1.55
CA THR A 225 13.32 -8.71 -0.60
C THR A 225 12.40 -7.77 0.19
N ILE A 226 11.38 -7.21 -0.46
CA ILE A 226 10.40 -6.35 0.21
C ILE A 226 9.56 -7.16 1.18
N ASP A 227 9.13 -8.35 0.80
CA ASP A 227 8.35 -9.27 1.64
C ASP A 227 9.10 -9.63 2.92
N GLU A 228 10.34 -10.08 2.80
CA GLU A 228 11.22 -10.37 3.93
C GLU A 228 11.39 -9.16 4.86
N ARG A 229 11.66 -7.98 4.28
CA ARG A 229 11.87 -6.76 5.05
C ARG A 229 10.61 -6.29 5.79
N LEU A 230 9.44 -6.38 5.15
CA LEU A 230 8.16 -6.05 5.79
C LEU A 230 7.84 -7.03 6.92
N THR A 231 8.06 -8.32 6.70
CA THR A 231 7.87 -9.36 7.72
C THR A 231 8.75 -9.10 8.96
N ILE A 232 10.04 -8.78 8.76
CA ILE A 232 10.94 -8.44 9.88
C ILE A 232 10.44 -7.20 10.64
N LYS A 233 9.99 -6.16 9.92
CA LYS A 233 9.50 -4.93 10.56
C LYS A 233 8.19 -5.16 11.30
N GLU A 234 7.28 -5.95 10.76
CA GLU A 234 6.01 -6.30 11.39
C GLU A 234 6.27 -7.10 12.67
N ASN A 235 7.10 -8.14 12.62
CA ASN A 235 7.46 -8.95 13.78
C ASN A 235 8.10 -8.10 14.90
N ARG A 236 9.01 -7.20 14.55
CA ARG A 236 9.61 -6.26 15.53
C ARG A 236 8.58 -5.34 16.17
N LEU A 237 7.59 -4.88 15.40
CA LEU A 237 6.51 -4.08 15.97
C LEU A 237 5.67 -4.89 16.95
N ILE A 238 5.30 -6.11 16.59
CA ILE A 238 4.55 -7.04 17.46
C ILE A 238 5.35 -7.32 18.74
N GLU A 239 6.64 -7.66 18.63
CA GLU A 239 7.52 -7.88 19.79
C GLU A 239 7.57 -6.67 20.73
N ILE A 240 7.67 -5.46 20.16
CA ILE A 240 7.65 -4.22 20.95
C ILE A 240 6.30 -4.05 21.65
N MET A 241 5.21 -4.28 20.96
CA MET A 241 3.86 -4.14 21.53
C MET A 241 3.56 -5.19 22.60
N GLU A 242 4.01 -6.43 22.42
CA GLU A 242 3.82 -7.53 23.37
C GLU A 242 4.76 -7.43 24.57
N SER A 243 5.99 -6.95 24.38
CA SER A 243 6.99 -6.83 25.44
C SER A 243 6.82 -5.59 26.32
N MET A 244 6.06 -4.59 25.86
CA MET A 244 5.75 -3.43 26.68
C MET A 244 4.42 -3.67 27.41
N PRO A 245 4.41 -3.76 28.74
CA PRO A 245 3.19 -3.59 29.50
C PRO A 245 2.74 -2.14 29.31
N ILE A 246 1.88 -1.88 28.33
CA ILE A 246 1.22 -0.59 28.18
C ILE A 246 0.31 -0.47 29.41
N PRO A 247 0.57 0.49 30.33
CA PRO A 247 -0.34 0.70 31.43
C PRO A 247 -1.71 1.07 30.86
N LEU A 248 -2.70 0.17 30.98
CA LEU A 248 -4.07 0.41 30.51
C LEU A 248 -4.77 1.55 31.27
N PHE A 249 -4.12 2.14 32.27
CA PHE A 249 -4.66 3.21 33.07
C PHE A 249 -3.75 4.44 33.00
N SER A 250 -4.21 5.43 32.27
CA SER A 250 -3.53 6.71 32.00
C SER A 250 -3.50 7.70 33.18
N ASN A 251 -3.53 7.26 34.43
CA ASN A 251 -3.35 8.15 35.56
C ASN A 251 -1.90 8.66 35.71
N VAL A 252 -1.01 8.29 34.80
CA VAL A 252 0.39 8.72 34.79
C VAL A 252 0.66 9.80 33.72
N ILE A 253 -0.28 10.04 32.81
CA ILE A 253 -0.20 11.16 31.89
C ILE A 253 -0.90 12.34 32.56
N GLY A 254 -0.29 12.85 33.61
CA GLY A 254 -0.53 14.21 34.04
C GLY A 254 -0.11 15.14 32.90
N GLU A 255 -0.68 16.31 32.83
CA GLU A 255 -0.56 17.41 31.86
C GLU A 255 0.78 17.70 31.16
N GLY A 256 1.72 16.73 31.14
CA GLY A 256 2.99 16.75 30.39
C GLY A 256 2.74 16.26 28.96
N GLY A 257 2.83 17.16 28.02
CA GLY A 257 2.50 16.92 26.62
C GLY A 257 3.40 15.90 25.91
N ASP A 258 3.12 15.64 24.65
CA ASP A 258 3.79 14.74 23.68
C ASP A 258 5.34 14.75 23.73
N GLU A 259 5.97 15.82 24.27
CA GLU A 259 7.41 15.95 24.40
C GLU A 259 8.01 15.03 25.48
N ASP A 260 7.31 14.81 26.59
CA ASP A 260 7.79 13.93 27.68
C ASP A 260 7.70 12.45 27.26
N VAL A 261 6.67 12.07 26.54
CA VAL A 261 6.53 10.71 25.99
C VAL A 261 7.63 10.44 24.96
N LYS A 262 7.93 11.41 24.09
CA LYS A 262 9.04 11.32 23.14
C LYS A 262 10.41 11.27 23.81
N ALA A 263 10.61 12.02 24.90
CA ALA A 263 11.85 12.02 25.67
C ALA A 263 12.07 10.65 26.35
N VAL A 264 11.04 10.09 26.99
CA VAL A 264 11.10 8.77 27.63
C VAL A 264 11.39 7.67 26.61
N LEU A 265 10.72 7.66 25.45
CA LEU A 265 10.97 6.70 24.39
C LEU A 265 12.38 6.84 23.80
N LYS A 266 12.90 8.06 23.67
CA LYS A 266 14.25 8.32 23.17
C LYS A 266 15.32 7.83 24.16
N ASP A 267 15.12 8.02 25.45
CA ASP A 267 16.05 7.55 26.48
C ASP A 267 16.00 6.03 26.66
N TYR A 268 14.83 5.43 26.53
CA TYR A 268 14.67 3.99 26.50
C TYR A 268 15.39 3.36 25.30
N ALA A 269 15.22 3.92 24.10
CA ALA A 269 15.90 3.46 22.88
C ALA A 269 17.43 3.56 22.96
N LYS A 270 17.98 4.53 23.73
CA LYS A 270 19.42 4.61 24.00
C LYS A 270 19.90 3.47 24.90
N ARG A 271 19.11 3.10 25.91
CA ARG A 271 19.48 2.00 26.84
C ARG A 271 19.56 0.65 26.14
N ILE A 272 18.63 0.36 25.23
CA ILE A 272 18.63 -0.90 24.46
C ILE A 272 19.83 -1.01 23.50
N LYS A 273 20.37 0.11 23.01
CA LYS A 273 21.55 0.10 22.14
C LYS A 273 22.87 -0.09 22.86
N THR A 274 22.87 -0.07 24.19
CA THR A 274 24.09 -0.14 25.03
C THR A 274 24.20 -1.50 25.76
N THR A 275 23.22 -2.40 25.58
CA THR A 275 23.22 -3.80 26.01
C THR A 275 23.40 -4.71 24.81
#